data_cc5bccefe2e81d56068e8044ebbba8d4
#
_entry.id   cc5bccefe2e81d56068e8044ebbba8d4
#
_cell.length_a   1.000
_cell.length_b   1.000
_cell.length_c   1.000
_cell.angle_alpha   90.00
_cell.angle_beta   90.00
_cell.angle_gamma   90.00
#
_symmetry.space_group_name_H-M   'P 1'
#
loop_
_entity.id
_entity.type
_entity.pdbx_description
1 polymer ?
#
loop_
_entity_poly.entity_id
_entity_poly.type
_entity_poly.pdbx_seq_one_letter_code
_entity_poly.pdbx_strand_id
1 'polypeptide(L)'
;MANYEKGKAIIFRKPREVEIREIRLAEVDEKTIIVKTKFSGISTGTEMAVYSGLASGEGVTYPCVPGYEEVGEVVYVGSRAFTSNRGEQFKVGDRVMANEVRYYPDYESAWGGQCEYAIKNPKTSPALMDRPAKIPANVSYEEAVVAYLACVAKKGIDMVGIREGESVLIIGMGNVGLSALQLAKLYGAGRVIAGDVRESRLKLAEKYTPYILNLSHPDRVKKFLELNDGKLVDVLIECSGNPAVVDTIPDYIKAGGRIHLLGQYREPVIITRYARWNNKDLRITCSIALNPGDKEEILSLVSEGKFDAKSLYTTIYHIDDAPKAYKELEENKDILKILFRWE
;
A
#
# COMPACT_ATOMS: atom_id res chain seq x y z
N MET A 1 -12.29 -25.85 -22.64
CA MET A 1 -11.65 -24.67 -22.05
C MET A 1 -12.44 -24.32 -20.80
N ALA A 2 -11.79 -24.01 -19.68
CA ALA A 2 -12.51 -23.52 -18.52
C ALA A 2 -13.21 -22.21 -18.91
N ASN A 3 -14.45 -22.04 -18.47
CA ASN A 3 -15.26 -20.86 -18.80
C ASN A 3 -14.98 -19.76 -17.77
N TYR A 4 -14.23 -18.72 -18.14
CA TYR A 4 -13.90 -17.57 -17.31
C TYR A 4 -14.83 -16.38 -17.58
N GLU A 5 -16.11 -16.62 -17.84
CA GLU A 5 -17.09 -15.56 -18.11
C GLU A 5 -17.58 -14.89 -16.83
N LYS A 6 -17.51 -15.60 -15.70
CA LYS A 6 -18.00 -15.11 -14.40
C LYS A 6 -17.05 -15.48 -13.28
N GLY A 7 -17.12 -14.71 -12.20
CA GLY A 7 -16.40 -14.95 -10.96
C GLY A 7 -17.05 -14.19 -9.79
N LYS A 8 -16.75 -14.65 -8.55
CA LYS A 8 -17.17 -13.94 -7.35
C LYS A 8 -16.38 -12.65 -7.20
N ALA A 9 -17.04 -11.60 -6.72
CA ALA A 9 -16.39 -10.34 -6.33
C ALA A 9 -17.04 -9.74 -5.08
N ILE A 10 -16.26 -8.95 -4.34
CA ILE A 10 -16.78 -8.06 -3.32
C ILE A 10 -17.28 -6.81 -4.03
N ILE A 11 -18.51 -6.40 -3.73
CA ILE A 11 -19.16 -5.24 -4.32
C ILE A 11 -19.50 -4.25 -3.21
N PHE A 12 -19.09 -3.00 -3.36
CA PHE A 12 -19.64 -1.89 -2.59
C PHE A 12 -20.85 -1.34 -3.34
N ARG A 13 -22.07 -1.63 -2.87
CA ARG A 13 -23.32 -1.13 -3.49
C ARG A 13 -23.49 0.37 -3.29
N LYS A 14 -23.12 0.85 -2.15
CA LYS A 14 -23.04 2.24 -1.69
C LYS A 14 -22.12 2.29 -0.47
N PRO A 15 -21.81 3.46 0.08
CA PRO A 15 -21.00 3.54 1.29
C PRO A 15 -21.50 2.64 2.43
N ARG A 16 -20.59 1.84 3.00
CA ARG A 16 -20.80 0.88 4.09
C ARG A 16 -21.74 -0.29 3.77
N GLU A 17 -22.08 -0.50 2.51
CA GLU A 17 -22.89 -1.65 2.08
C GLU A 17 -22.07 -2.56 1.18
N VAL A 18 -21.65 -3.69 1.76
CA VAL A 18 -20.79 -4.70 1.13
C VAL A 18 -21.61 -5.95 0.84
N GLU A 19 -21.48 -6.47 -0.37
CA GLU A 19 -22.05 -7.77 -0.75
C GLU A 19 -21.03 -8.57 -1.57
N ILE A 20 -21.23 -9.89 -1.61
CA ILE A 20 -20.47 -10.79 -2.48
C ILE A 20 -21.42 -11.25 -3.59
N ARG A 21 -20.99 -11.08 -4.82
CA ARG A 21 -21.76 -11.51 -6.00
C ARG A 21 -20.92 -12.22 -7.03
N GLU A 22 -21.54 -13.10 -7.77
CA GLU A 22 -21.04 -13.54 -9.07
C GLU A 22 -21.31 -12.44 -10.10
N ILE A 23 -20.26 -12.00 -10.78
CA ILE A 23 -20.31 -10.93 -11.79
C ILE A 23 -19.71 -11.41 -13.11
N ARG A 24 -20.05 -10.74 -14.22
CA ARG A 24 -19.38 -10.98 -15.49
C ARG A 24 -17.96 -10.43 -15.46
N LEU A 25 -17.04 -11.20 -16.03
CA LEU A 25 -15.64 -10.82 -16.17
C LEU A 25 -15.37 -10.22 -17.55
N ALA A 26 -14.23 -9.57 -17.73
CA ALA A 26 -13.80 -9.07 -19.04
C ALA A 26 -13.56 -10.23 -20.02
N GLU A 27 -13.69 -9.92 -21.31
CA GLU A 27 -13.43 -10.89 -22.37
C GLU A 27 -11.97 -11.37 -22.38
N VAL A 28 -11.81 -12.65 -22.68
CA VAL A 28 -10.52 -13.34 -22.76
C VAL A 28 -10.10 -13.46 -24.22
N ASP A 29 -8.89 -13.00 -24.54
CA ASP A 29 -8.29 -13.10 -25.88
C ASP A 29 -6.85 -13.68 -25.81
N GLU A 30 -6.18 -13.72 -26.95
CA GLU A 30 -4.81 -14.26 -27.06
C GLU A 30 -3.75 -13.45 -26.28
N LYS A 31 -4.06 -12.26 -25.79
CA LYS A 31 -3.15 -11.41 -24.97
C LYS A 31 -3.42 -11.49 -23.47
N THR A 32 -4.45 -12.22 -23.08
CA THR A 32 -4.94 -12.29 -21.71
C THR A 32 -4.10 -13.24 -20.84
N ILE A 33 -3.86 -12.85 -19.60
CA ILE A 33 -3.44 -13.71 -18.49
C ILE A 33 -4.59 -13.71 -17.48
N ILE A 34 -4.98 -14.89 -16.97
CA ILE A 34 -5.97 -14.99 -15.89
C ILE A 34 -5.26 -15.54 -14.66
N VAL A 35 -5.44 -14.83 -13.55
CA VAL A 35 -4.97 -15.23 -12.24
C VAL A 35 -6.15 -15.58 -11.36
N LYS A 36 -6.15 -16.77 -10.77
CA LYS A 36 -7.10 -17.16 -9.74
C LYS A 36 -6.61 -16.65 -8.39
N THR A 37 -7.36 -15.75 -7.80
CA THR A 37 -7.03 -15.12 -6.51
C THR A 37 -6.98 -16.15 -5.39
N LYS A 38 -5.89 -16.13 -4.63
CA LYS A 38 -5.75 -16.93 -3.40
C LYS A 38 -5.91 -16.06 -2.16
N PHE A 39 -5.30 -14.87 -2.17
CA PHE A 39 -5.44 -13.88 -1.13
C PHE A 39 -5.59 -12.48 -1.73
N SER A 40 -6.34 -11.64 -1.02
CA SER A 40 -6.37 -10.19 -1.24
C SER A 40 -6.26 -9.44 0.07
N GLY A 41 -5.87 -8.18 0.02
CA GLY A 41 -5.71 -7.34 1.21
C GLY A 41 -6.63 -6.12 1.16
N ILE A 42 -7.16 -5.71 2.33
CA ILE A 42 -7.89 -4.44 2.43
C ILE A 42 -6.90 -3.30 2.65
N SER A 43 -6.90 -2.33 1.76
CA SER A 43 -6.15 -1.09 1.95
C SER A 43 -6.84 -0.20 2.98
N THR A 44 -6.17 0.00 4.12
CA THR A 44 -6.72 0.77 5.26
C THR A 44 -6.86 2.27 4.99
N GLY A 45 -6.17 2.81 3.99
CA GLY A 45 -6.31 4.18 3.53
C GLY A 45 -7.35 4.30 2.40
N THR A 46 -6.97 3.85 1.22
CA THR A 46 -7.72 4.09 -0.02
C THR A 46 -9.02 3.31 -0.10
N GLU A 47 -8.98 1.99 0.12
CA GLU A 47 -10.18 1.14 0.00
C GLU A 47 -11.19 1.44 1.10
N MET A 48 -10.71 1.70 2.34
CA MET A 48 -11.60 2.13 3.42
C MET A 48 -12.20 3.53 3.20
N ALA A 49 -11.55 4.40 2.43
CA ALA A 49 -12.16 5.66 2.01
C ALA A 49 -13.27 5.44 0.98
N VAL A 50 -13.12 4.49 0.06
CA VAL A 50 -14.23 4.05 -0.83
C VAL A 50 -15.35 3.46 0.01
N TYR A 51 -15.04 2.52 0.91
CA TYR A 51 -16.04 1.91 1.79
C TYR A 51 -16.86 2.94 2.57
N SER A 52 -16.23 3.96 3.13
CA SER A 52 -16.88 5.00 3.92
C SER A 52 -17.55 6.11 3.10
N GLY A 53 -17.38 6.14 1.78
CA GLY A 53 -17.91 7.18 0.88
C GLY A 53 -17.05 8.45 0.77
N LEU A 54 -15.89 8.48 1.42
CA LEU A 54 -14.99 9.64 1.38
C LEU A 54 -14.27 9.83 0.03
N ALA A 55 -14.23 8.79 -0.81
CA ALA A 55 -13.60 8.84 -2.13
C ALA A 55 -14.56 9.23 -3.28
N SER A 56 -15.82 9.52 -3.00
CA SER A 56 -16.82 9.85 -4.03
C SER A 56 -16.49 11.12 -4.83
N GLY A 57 -15.71 12.04 -4.27
CA GLY A 57 -15.18 13.22 -4.99
C GLY A 57 -13.99 12.93 -5.90
N GLU A 58 -13.43 11.71 -5.89
CA GLU A 58 -12.26 11.29 -6.67
C GLU A 58 -12.62 10.46 -7.91
N GLY A 59 -13.86 10.54 -8.38
CA GLY A 59 -14.34 9.80 -9.55
C GLY A 59 -14.78 8.35 -9.25
N VAL A 60 -14.85 7.96 -8.00
CA VAL A 60 -15.40 6.66 -7.60
C VAL A 60 -16.91 6.72 -7.58
N THR A 61 -17.55 5.81 -8.33
CA THR A 61 -19.00 5.66 -8.39
C THR A 61 -19.41 4.29 -7.87
N TYR A 62 -20.66 4.16 -7.39
CA TYR A 62 -21.23 2.92 -6.89
C TYR A 62 -22.37 2.44 -7.81
N PRO A 63 -22.59 1.12 -7.93
CA PRO A 63 -21.87 0.02 -7.29
C PRO A 63 -20.50 -0.23 -7.95
N CYS A 64 -19.46 -0.58 -7.14
CA CYS A 64 -18.12 -0.80 -7.63
C CYS A 64 -17.44 -2.03 -7.01
N VAL A 65 -16.47 -2.60 -7.72
CA VAL A 65 -15.53 -3.61 -7.21
C VAL A 65 -14.33 -2.86 -6.64
N PRO A 66 -14.03 -2.98 -5.33
CA PRO A 66 -12.90 -2.28 -4.71
C PRO A 66 -11.58 -3.07 -4.80
N GLY A 67 -10.53 -2.50 -4.23
CA GLY A 67 -9.28 -3.18 -3.88
C GLY A 67 -8.24 -3.22 -5.01
N TYR A 68 -6.99 -3.34 -4.60
CA TYR A 68 -5.84 -3.40 -5.52
C TYR A 68 -4.70 -4.28 -5.01
N GLU A 69 -4.88 -4.96 -3.88
CA GLU A 69 -3.90 -5.86 -3.31
C GLU A 69 -4.38 -7.30 -3.53
N GLU A 70 -3.80 -8.00 -4.49
CA GLU A 70 -4.24 -9.31 -4.92
C GLU A 70 -3.06 -10.18 -5.32
N VAL A 71 -3.09 -11.45 -4.89
CA VAL A 71 -2.13 -12.48 -5.23
C VAL A 71 -2.85 -13.79 -5.56
N GLY A 72 -2.28 -14.55 -6.46
CA GLY A 72 -2.88 -15.81 -6.86
C GLY A 72 -2.02 -16.66 -7.78
N GLU A 73 -2.67 -17.57 -8.45
CA GLU A 73 -2.06 -18.51 -9.37
C GLU A 73 -2.56 -18.28 -10.80
N VAL A 74 -1.65 -18.27 -11.76
CA VAL A 74 -1.98 -18.16 -13.18
C VAL A 74 -2.72 -19.42 -13.62
N VAL A 75 -3.94 -19.27 -14.11
CA VAL A 75 -4.80 -20.38 -14.58
C VAL A 75 -5.01 -20.38 -16.10
N TYR A 76 -4.66 -19.28 -16.76
CA TYR A 76 -4.71 -19.16 -18.21
C TYR A 76 -3.63 -18.19 -18.72
N VAL A 77 -3.00 -18.53 -19.84
CA VAL A 77 -2.06 -17.68 -20.56
C VAL A 77 -2.38 -17.74 -22.05
N GLY A 78 -2.75 -16.62 -22.62
CA GLY A 78 -3.01 -16.49 -24.06
C GLY A 78 -1.72 -16.65 -24.88
N SER A 79 -1.86 -17.09 -26.13
CA SER A 79 -0.70 -17.37 -27.02
C SER A 79 0.16 -16.13 -27.34
N ARG A 80 -0.36 -14.93 -27.12
CA ARG A 80 0.32 -13.64 -27.31
C ARG A 80 0.34 -12.80 -26.03
N ALA A 81 0.28 -13.46 -24.86
CA ALA A 81 0.29 -12.79 -23.58
C ALA A 81 1.61 -11.99 -23.38
N PHE A 82 1.50 -10.92 -22.61
CA PHE A 82 2.63 -10.07 -22.26
C PHE A 82 3.55 -10.75 -21.22
N THR A 83 4.76 -10.23 -21.06
CA THR A 83 5.75 -10.67 -20.06
C THR A 83 5.65 -9.85 -18.77
N SER A 84 6.29 -10.31 -17.69
CA SER A 84 6.54 -9.50 -16.49
C SER A 84 7.40 -8.26 -16.83
N ASN A 85 7.55 -7.34 -15.87
CA ASN A 85 8.43 -6.18 -16.05
C ASN A 85 9.91 -6.57 -16.20
N ARG A 86 10.29 -7.79 -15.81
CA ARG A 86 11.63 -8.37 -16.02
C ARG A 86 11.75 -9.18 -17.32
N GLY A 87 10.73 -9.16 -18.18
CA GLY A 87 10.72 -9.89 -19.45
C GLY A 87 10.43 -11.39 -19.32
N GLU A 88 10.02 -11.88 -18.15
CA GLU A 88 9.73 -13.29 -17.93
C GLU A 88 8.36 -13.66 -18.52
N GLN A 89 8.29 -14.81 -19.19
CA GLN A 89 7.02 -15.37 -19.66
C GLN A 89 6.26 -16.01 -18.49
N PHE A 90 4.93 -15.89 -18.53
CA PHE A 90 4.04 -16.56 -17.59
C PHE A 90 3.63 -17.94 -18.12
N LYS A 91 3.39 -18.86 -17.19
CA LYS A 91 2.81 -20.19 -17.45
C LYS A 91 1.73 -20.50 -16.41
N VAL A 92 0.82 -21.37 -16.73
CA VAL A 92 -0.17 -21.92 -15.79
C VAL A 92 0.56 -22.55 -14.60
N GLY A 93 0.09 -22.24 -13.39
CA GLY A 93 0.72 -22.63 -12.13
C GLY A 93 1.73 -21.61 -11.58
N ASP A 94 2.09 -20.55 -12.30
CA ASP A 94 2.92 -19.48 -11.74
C ASP A 94 2.18 -18.75 -10.63
N ARG A 95 2.83 -18.60 -9.48
CA ARG A 95 2.35 -17.79 -8.35
C ARG A 95 2.70 -16.33 -8.60
N VAL A 96 1.70 -15.45 -8.54
CA VAL A 96 1.91 -14.04 -8.92
C VAL A 96 1.20 -13.05 -7.99
N MET A 97 1.81 -11.87 -7.83
CA MET A 97 1.15 -10.67 -7.36
C MET A 97 0.46 -10.03 -8.59
N ALA A 98 -0.87 -10.08 -8.62
CA ALA A 98 -1.66 -9.69 -9.78
C ALA A 98 -2.16 -8.24 -9.70
N ASN A 99 -2.49 -7.79 -8.49
CA ASN A 99 -3.10 -6.49 -8.17
C ASN A 99 -4.26 -6.08 -9.11
N GLU A 100 -4.56 -4.83 -9.22
CA GLU A 100 -5.74 -4.21 -9.85
C GLU A 100 -6.35 -4.91 -11.07
N VAL A 101 -7.68 -4.90 -11.13
CA VAL A 101 -8.48 -5.26 -12.32
C VAL A 101 -9.33 -4.04 -12.67
N ARG A 102 -9.10 -3.44 -13.83
CA ARG A 102 -9.66 -2.13 -14.14
C ARG A 102 -10.97 -2.14 -14.93
N TYR A 103 -11.44 -3.29 -15.34
CA TYR A 103 -12.63 -3.37 -16.21
C TYR A 103 -13.54 -4.54 -15.84
N TYR A 104 -14.79 -4.19 -15.62
CA TYR A 104 -15.90 -5.13 -15.48
C TYR A 104 -17.06 -4.67 -16.39
N PRO A 105 -17.78 -5.58 -17.07
CA PRO A 105 -18.87 -5.19 -17.98
C PRO A 105 -20.05 -4.49 -17.30
N ASP A 106 -20.34 -4.84 -16.03
CA ASP A 106 -21.56 -4.42 -15.34
C ASP A 106 -21.29 -3.54 -14.11
N TYR A 107 -20.05 -3.36 -13.73
CA TYR A 107 -19.66 -2.65 -12.49
C TYR A 107 -18.53 -1.68 -12.72
N GLU A 108 -18.57 -0.59 -12.01
CA GLU A 108 -17.41 0.30 -11.91
C GLU A 108 -16.28 -0.38 -11.13
N SER A 109 -15.06 0.02 -11.43
CA SER A 109 -13.86 -0.49 -10.78
C SER A 109 -13.22 0.59 -9.91
N ALA A 110 -13.33 0.44 -8.60
CA ALA A 110 -12.49 1.16 -7.65
C ALA A 110 -11.20 0.35 -7.41
N TRP A 111 -10.39 0.27 -8.45
CA TRP A 111 -9.24 -0.61 -8.72
C TRP A 111 -9.59 -2.07 -9.00
N GLY A 112 -10.65 -2.65 -8.44
CA GLY A 112 -11.25 -3.91 -8.85
C GLY A 112 -10.53 -5.20 -8.45
N GLY A 113 -9.56 -5.14 -7.53
CA GLY A 113 -8.78 -6.32 -7.13
C GLY A 113 -9.47 -7.28 -6.16
N GLN A 114 -10.64 -6.92 -5.61
CA GLN A 114 -11.41 -7.82 -4.75
C GLN A 114 -12.30 -8.74 -5.60
N CYS A 115 -11.66 -9.63 -6.38
CA CYS A 115 -12.31 -10.52 -7.35
C CYS A 115 -11.64 -11.89 -7.38
N GLU A 116 -12.42 -12.95 -7.64
CA GLU A 116 -11.95 -14.35 -7.74
C GLU A 116 -10.95 -14.56 -8.88
N TYR A 117 -11.11 -13.81 -9.98
CA TYR A 117 -10.23 -13.89 -11.14
C TYR A 117 -9.77 -12.51 -11.58
N ALA A 118 -8.46 -12.28 -11.59
CA ALA A 118 -7.88 -11.11 -12.22
C ALA A 118 -7.67 -11.35 -13.71
N ILE A 119 -8.44 -10.66 -14.53
CA ILE A 119 -8.29 -10.68 -15.99
C ILE A 119 -7.28 -9.60 -16.40
N LYS A 120 -6.06 -10.00 -16.66
CA LYS A 120 -4.96 -9.09 -17.01
C LYS A 120 -4.80 -9.06 -18.54
N ASN A 121 -5.15 -7.91 -19.14
CA ASN A 121 -5.04 -7.69 -20.57
C ASN A 121 -4.58 -6.24 -20.83
N PRO A 122 -3.65 -5.99 -21.78
CA PRO A 122 -3.18 -4.64 -22.09
C PRO A 122 -4.26 -3.65 -22.52
N LYS A 123 -5.42 -4.14 -23.00
CA LYS A 123 -6.56 -3.29 -23.36
C LYS A 123 -7.33 -2.78 -22.14
N THR A 124 -7.44 -3.61 -21.09
CA THR A 124 -8.22 -3.32 -19.89
C THR A 124 -7.37 -2.92 -18.70
N SER A 125 -6.07 -3.23 -18.73
CA SER A 125 -5.06 -2.87 -17.74
C SER A 125 -3.77 -2.43 -18.45
N PRO A 126 -3.74 -1.27 -19.11
CA PRO A 126 -2.64 -0.88 -19.98
C PRO A 126 -1.39 -0.40 -19.23
N ALA A 127 -1.50 -0.08 -17.95
CA ALA A 127 -0.38 0.46 -17.18
C ALA A 127 0.66 -0.63 -16.88
N LEU A 128 1.95 -0.31 -17.06
CA LEU A 128 3.05 -1.24 -16.77
C LEU A 128 3.08 -1.70 -15.31
N MET A 129 2.63 -0.86 -14.38
CA MET A 129 2.52 -1.21 -12.96
C MET A 129 1.48 -2.31 -12.69
N ASP A 130 0.51 -2.51 -13.58
CA ASP A 130 -0.54 -3.53 -13.44
C ASP A 130 -0.08 -4.92 -13.93
N ARG A 131 1.12 -5.05 -14.50
CA ARG A 131 1.66 -6.36 -14.90
C ARG A 131 1.88 -7.22 -13.66
N PRO A 132 1.50 -8.50 -13.69
CA PRO A 132 1.80 -9.42 -12.62
C PRO A 132 3.31 -9.54 -12.37
N ALA A 133 3.69 -9.80 -11.12
CA ALA A 133 5.06 -10.15 -10.75
C ALA A 133 5.09 -11.56 -10.14
N LYS A 134 6.07 -12.39 -10.52
CA LYS A 134 6.20 -13.75 -10.00
C LYS A 134 6.59 -13.72 -8.51
N ILE A 135 5.91 -14.53 -7.71
CA ILE A 135 6.21 -14.70 -6.29
C ILE A 135 7.27 -15.79 -6.13
N PRO A 136 8.41 -15.52 -5.47
CA PRO A 136 9.42 -16.52 -5.17
C PRO A 136 8.85 -17.71 -4.40
N ALA A 137 9.41 -18.91 -4.61
CA ALA A 137 8.87 -20.16 -4.04
C ALA A 137 8.81 -20.18 -2.50
N ASN A 138 9.75 -19.49 -1.85
CA ASN A 138 9.84 -19.39 -0.38
C ASN A 138 9.03 -18.22 0.22
N VAL A 139 8.30 -17.43 -0.57
CA VAL A 139 7.42 -16.36 -0.12
C VAL A 139 5.99 -16.87 -0.11
N SER A 140 5.27 -16.75 1.00
CA SER A 140 3.85 -17.13 1.08
C SER A 140 2.95 -16.14 0.33
N TYR A 141 1.69 -16.51 0.08
CA TYR A 141 0.73 -15.58 -0.52
C TYR A 141 0.40 -14.43 0.42
N GLU A 142 0.31 -14.69 1.72
CA GLU A 142 0.05 -13.68 2.75
C GLU A 142 1.18 -12.64 2.81
N GLU A 143 2.44 -13.07 2.73
CA GLU A 143 3.58 -12.16 2.65
C GLU A 143 3.56 -11.35 1.36
N ALA A 144 3.26 -12.00 0.25
CA ALA A 144 3.25 -11.34 -1.05
C ALA A 144 2.12 -10.29 -1.16
N VAL A 145 0.92 -10.55 -0.66
CA VAL A 145 -0.18 -9.59 -0.76
C VAL A 145 0.08 -8.32 0.03
N VAL A 146 0.66 -8.42 1.23
CA VAL A 146 0.99 -7.23 2.05
C VAL A 146 2.21 -6.48 1.53
N ALA A 147 3.09 -7.14 0.80
CA ALA A 147 4.26 -6.56 0.15
C ALA A 147 3.89 -5.51 -0.93
N TYR A 148 2.65 -5.50 -1.42
CA TYR A 148 2.20 -4.49 -2.38
C TYR A 148 2.36 -3.05 -1.85
N LEU A 149 1.95 -2.78 -0.60
CA LEU A 149 2.12 -1.45 0.00
C LEU A 149 3.58 -1.09 0.30
N ALA A 150 4.46 -2.08 0.40
CA ALA A 150 5.89 -1.82 0.48
C ALA A 150 6.45 -1.27 -0.84
N CYS A 151 5.85 -1.62 -2.00
CA CYS A 151 6.22 -1.03 -3.28
C CYS A 151 5.87 0.48 -3.33
N VAL A 152 4.74 0.85 -2.73
CA VAL A 152 4.34 2.27 -2.60
C VAL A 152 5.33 3.02 -1.71
N ALA A 153 5.72 2.43 -0.58
CA ALA A 153 6.72 2.99 0.32
C ALA A 153 8.10 3.10 -0.37
N LYS A 154 8.51 2.08 -1.12
CA LYS A 154 9.76 2.07 -1.89
C LYS A 154 9.84 3.25 -2.85
N LYS A 155 8.79 3.48 -3.65
CA LYS A 155 8.75 4.65 -4.55
C LYS A 155 8.96 5.96 -3.81
N GLY A 156 8.36 6.13 -2.64
CA GLY A 156 8.58 7.31 -1.80
C GLY A 156 10.02 7.45 -1.31
N ILE A 157 10.63 6.35 -0.88
CA ILE A 157 12.04 6.27 -0.48
C ILE A 157 12.97 6.66 -1.64
N ASP A 158 12.74 6.10 -2.83
CA ASP A 158 13.52 6.41 -4.03
C ASP A 158 13.44 7.90 -4.39
N MET A 159 12.22 8.48 -4.34
CA MET A 159 11.99 9.89 -4.68
C MET A 159 12.60 10.85 -3.66
N VAL A 160 12.56 10.54 -2.38
CA VAL A 160 13.16 11.41 -1.35
C VAL A 160 14.69 11.28 -1.33
N GLY A 161 15.22 10.15 -1.79
CA GLY A 161 16.63 9.90 -1.99
C GLY A 161 17.43 9.92 -0.69
N ILE A 162 17.18 8.95 0.21
CA ILE A 162 17.94 8.78 1.45
C ILE A 162 19.42 8.54 1.11
N ARG A 163 20.31 9.19 1.86
CA ARG A 163 21.75 9.00 1.74
C ARG A 163 22.28 8.25 2.95
N GLU A 164 23.43 7.60 2.76
CA GLU A 164 24.10 6.85 3.82
C GLU A 164 24.33 7.74 5.07
N GLY A 165 23.93 7.22 6.24
CA GLY A 165 24.12 7.89 7.53
C GLY A 165 23.10 8.97 7.88
N GLU A 166 22.19 9.37 6.98
CA GLU A 166 21.19 10.40 7.26
C GLU A 166 20.18 9.98 8.34
N SER A 167 19.69 10.96 9.07
CA SER A 167 18.59 10.79 10.03
C SER A 167 17.23 10.97 9.34
N VAL A 168 16.30 10.06 9.61
CA VAL A 168 14.97 10.02 8.99
C VAL A 168 13.89 10.00 10.08
N LEU A 169 12.89 10.85 9.96
CA LEU A 169 11.64 10.73 10.72
C LEU A 169 10.54 10.23 9.80
N ILE A 170 9.88 9.14 10.19
CA ILE A 170 8.70 8.62 9.50
C ILE A 170 7.50 8.83 10.42
N ILE A 171 6.46 9.50 9.92
CA ILE A 171 5.24 9.80 10.65
C ILE A 171 4.10 8.94 10.13
N GLY A 172 3.42 8.22 11.05
CA GLY A 172 2.33 7.30 10.73
C GLY A 172 2.80 5.86 10.54
N MET A 173 2.57 5.01 11.54
CA MET A 173 3.01 3.60 11.60
C MET A 173 1.88 2.64 11.16
N GLY A 174 1.21 2.96 10.05
CA GLY A 174 0.39 2.01 9.28
C GLY A 174 1.26 1.11 8.40
N ASN A 175 0.65 0.32 7.50
CA ASN A 175 1.41 -0.57 6.59
C ASN A 175 2.48 0.17 5.78
N VAL A 176 2.14 1.32 5.21
CA VAL A 176 3.07 2.11 4.40
C VAL A 176 4.21 2.65 5.27
N GLY A 177 3.90 3.19 6.47
CA GLY A 177 4.93 3.73 7.38
C GLY A 177 5.86 2.64 7.94
N LEU A 178 5.32 1.49 8.35
CA LEU A 178 6.14 0.34 8.79
C LEU A 178 6.99 -0.22 7.64
N SER A 179 6.50 -0.17 6.41
CA SER A 179 7.28 -0.54 5.23
C SER A 179 8.39 0.48 4.96
N ALA A 180 8.07 1.78 5.00
CA ALA A 180 9.06 2.84 4.84
C ALA A 180 10.16 2.78 5.93
N LEU A 181 9.79 2.42 7.17
CA LEU A 181 10.71 2.24 8.29
C LEU A 181 11.76 1.14 8.02
N GLN A 182 11.31 -0.01 7.51
CA GLN A 182 12.20 -1.10 7.13
C GLN A 182 13.10 -0.71 5.93
N LEU A 183 12.49 -0.13 4.90
CA LEU A 183 13.20 0.26 3.69
C LEU A 183 14.19 1.39 3.94
N ALA A 184 13.87 2.41 4.74
CA ALA A 184 14.81 3.49 5.06
C ALA A 184 16.13 2.96 5.64
N LYS A 185 16.07 1.93 6.48
CA LYS A 185 17.27 1.26 7.02
C LYS A 185 18.05 0.52 5.93
N LEU A 186 17.37 -0.20 5.06
CA LEU A 186 17.99 -0.93 3.94
C LEU A 186 18.66 0.04 2.95
N TYR A 187 18.14 1.26 2.84
CA TYR A 187 18.68 2.32 1.98
C TYR A 187 19.75 3.19 2.67
N GLY A 188 20.28 2.74 3.82
CA GLY A 188 21.46 3.34 4.45
C GLY A 188 21.17 4.46 5.43
N ALA A 189 19.90 4.68 5.85
CA ALA A 189 19.62 5.64 6.92
C ALA A 189 20.37 5.28 8.21
N GLY A 190 21.11 6.25 8.78
CA GLY A 190 21.87 6.04 10.01
C GLY A 190 20.98 5.99 11.25
N ARG A 191 19.92 6.78 11.27
CA ARG A 191 18.92 6.78 12.34
C ARG A 191 17.53 6.93 11.75
N VAL A 192 16.60 6.03 12.10
CA VAL A 192 15.21 6.11 11.67
C VAL A 192 14.32 6.21 12.90
N ILE A 193 13.61 7.33 13.03
CA ILE A 193 12.67 7.62 14.12
C ILE A 193 11.28 7.30 13.64
N ALA A 194 10.55 6.46 14.38
CA ALA A 194 9.16 6.09 14.10
C ALA A 194 8.22 6.96 14.93
N GLY A 195 7.37 7.76 14.30
CA GLY A 195 6.40 8.63 14.92
C GLY A 195 4.95 8.21 14.65
N ASP A 196 4.15 8.06 15.70
CA ASP A 196 2.69 7.87 15.61
C ASP A 196 2.01 8.46 16.85
N VAL A 197 0.68 8.64 16.78
CA VAL A 197 -0.13 9.07 17.92
C VAL A 197 -0.66 7.88 18.74
N ARG A 198 -0.60 6.66 18.21
CA ARG A 198 -1.14 5.43 18.82
C ARG A 198 -0.02 4.55 19.34
N GLU A 199 -0.10 4.21 20.64
CA GLU A 199 0.84 3.30 21.28
C GLU A 199 0.86 1.90 20.63
N SER A 200 -0.30 1.38 20.21
CA SER A 200 -0.38 0.09 19.51
C SER A 200 0.43 0.07 18.22
N ARG A 201 0.50 1.17 17.49
CA ARG A 201 1.28 1.33 16.26
C ARG A 201 2.78 1.50 16.56
N LEU A 202 3.10 2.28 17.58
CA LEU A 202 4.48 2.48 18.02
C LEU A 202 5.10 1.16 18.49
N LYS A 203 4.34 0.33 19.21
CA LYS A 203 4.79 -1.00 19.65
C LYS A 203 5.16 -1.92 18.48
N LEU A 204 4.47 -1.83 17.34
CA LEU A 204 4.86 -2.57 16.13
C LEU A 204 6.18 -2.06 15.55
N ALA A 205 6.43 -0.75 15.63
CA ALA A 205 7.65 -0.12 15.12
C ALA A 205 8.89 -0.46 15.97
N GLU A 206 8.74 -0.76 17.27
CA GLU A 206 9.84 -1.14 18.19
C GLU A 206 10.66 -2.34 17.67
N LYS A 207 10.03 -3.21 16.87
CA LYS A 207 10.71 -4.34 16.22
C LYS A 207 11.81 -3.87 15.26
N TYR A 208 11.67 -2.70 14.70
CA TYR A 208 12.54 -2.21 13.61
C TYR A 208 13.46 -1.08 14.02
N THR A 209 13.10 -0.30 15.07
CA THR A 209 13.92 0.79 15.57
C THR A 209 13.72 1.01 17.06
N PRO A 210 14.76 1.37 17.83
CA PRO A 210 14.62 1.80 19.22
C PRO A 210 14.17 3.26 19.36
N TYR A 211 14.10 4.02 18.26
CA TYR A 211 13.78 5.45 18.26
C TYR A 211 12.29 5.66 18.05
N ILE A 212 11.51 5.63 19.14
CA ILE A 212 10.05 5.68 19.13
C ILE A 212 9.58 7.05 19.64
N LEU A 213 8.74 7.71 18.86
CA LEU A 213 8.20 9.03 19.16
C LEU A 213 6.67 9.02 19.22
N ASN A 214 6.11 9.17 20.41
CA ASN A 214 4.67 9.40 20.56
C ASN A 214 4.34 10.86 20.24
N LEU A 215 3.69 11.07 19.09
CA LEU A 215 3.33 12.40 18.60
C LEU A 215 2.11 13.02 19.30
N SER A 216 1.35 12.25 20.10
CA SER A 216 0.27 12.77 20.94
C SER A 216 0.80 13.45 22.21
N HIS A 217 2.07 13.19 22.59
CA HIS A 217 2.64 13.74 23.82
C HIS A 217 2.83 15.27 23.70
N PRO A 218 2.49 16.07 24.73
CA PRO A 218 2.66 17.52 24.70
C PRO A 218 4.11 17.95 24.47
N ASP A 219 5.09 17.24 25.04
CA ASP A 219 6.53 17.51 24.89
C ASP A 219 7.15 16.78 23.69
N ARG A 220 6.37 16.39 22.67
CA ARG A 220 6.83 15.58 21.53
C ARG A 220 8.06 16.15 20.82
N VAL A 221 8.16 17.48 20.67
CA VAL A 221 9.33 18.11 20.03
C VAL A 221 10.59 17.97 20.88
N LYS A 222 10.47 18.15 22.20
CA LYS A 222 11.59 17.94 23.13
C LYS A 222 12.05 16.47 23.08
N LYS A 223 11.12 15.52 23.19
CA LYS A 223 11.41 14.08 23.10
C LYS A 223 12.05 13.70 21.75
N PHE A 224 11.56 14.28 20.66
CA PHE A 224 12.18 14.09 19.36
C PHE A 224 13.65 14.56 19.34
N LEU A 225 13.95 15.74 19.87
CA LEU A 225 15.33 16.23 19.94
C LEU A 225 16.21 15.32 20.81
N GLU A 226 15.70 14.81 21.93
CA GLU A 226 16.40 13.82 22.76
C GLU A 226 16.72 12.54 21.97
N LEU A 227 15.77 12.04 21.16
CA LEU A 227 15.95 10.86 20.31
C LEU A 227 16.95 11.09 19.16
N ASN A 228 17.16 12.34 18.75
CA ASN A 228 18.03 12.69 17.62
C ASN A 228 19.25 13.54 18.03
N ASP A 229 19.77 13.35 19.23
CA ASP A 229 20.97 14.01 19.77
C ASP A 229 20.92 15.55 19.68
N GLY A 230 19.74 16.12 19.93
CA GLY A 230 19.49 17.56 19.86
C GLY A 230 19.38 18.15 18.45
N LYS A 231 19.36 17.31 17.41
CA LYS A 231 19.37 17.73 16.00
C LYS A 231 18.01 17.51 15.32
N LEU A 232 17.74 18.30 14.29
CA LEU A 232 16.64 18.08 13.36
C LEU A 232 17.03 17.02 12.30
N VAL A 233 16.06 16.29 11.74
CA VAL A 233 16.35 15.24 10.75
C VAL A 233 16.69 15.78 9.35
N ASP A 234 17.41 14.96 8.59
CA ASP A 234 17.75 15.22 7.19
C ASP A 234 16.55 14.99 6.25
N VAL A 235 15.76 13.97 6.57
CA VAL A 235 14.63 13.49 5.76
C VAL A 235 13.40 13.28 6.64
N LEU A 236 12.23 13.67 6.15
CA LEU A 236 10.95 13.36 6.77
C LEU A 236 10.01 12.72 5.75
N ILE A 237 9.40 11.60 6.14
CA ILE A 237 8.40 10.88 5.32
C ILE A 237 7.08 10.88 6.08
N GLU A 238 6.06 11.49 5.48
CA GLU A 238 4.72 11.57 6.06
C GLU A 238 3.85 10.47 5.45
N CYS A 239 3.39 9.52 6.29
CA CYS A 239 2.59 8.34 5.90
C CYS A 239 1.23 8.29 6.58
N SER A 240 0.89 9.27 7.43
CA SER A 240 -0.37 9.22 8.20
C SER A 240 -1.60 9.63 7.39
N GLY A 241 -1.41 10.46 6.35
CA GLY A 241 -2.50 11.07 5.58
C GLY A 241 -3.32 12.09 6.38
N ASN A 242 -2.86 12.52 7.55
CA ASN A 242 -3.51 13.55 8.34
C ASN A 242 -2.98 14.93 7.93
N PRO A 243 -3.80 15.80 7.31
CA PRO A 243 -3.32 17.09 6.81
C PRO A 243 -2.81 18.02 7.93
N ALA A 244 -3.32 17.90 9.16
CA ALA A 244 -2.86 18.71 10.30
C ALA A 244 -1.41 18.41 10.70
N VAL A 245 -0.90 17.21 10.40
CA VAL A 245 0.50 16.83 10.68
C VAL A 245 1.45 17.62 9.79
N VAL A 246 1.07 17.90 8.56
CA VAL A 246 1.93 18.57 7.58
C VAL A 246 2.40 19.93 8.09
N ASP A 247 1.52 20.75 8.68
CA ASP A 247 1.89 22.07 9.22
C ASP A 247 2.90 21.99 10.39
N THR A 248 3.08 20.81 11.00
CA THR A 248 4.06 20.59 12.09
C THR A 248 5.45 20.18 11.60
N ILE A 249 5.60 19.77 10.35
CA ILE A 249 6.85 19.22 9.78
C ILE A 249 8.08 20.12 10.03
N PRO A 250 7.99 21.46 9.92
CA PRO A 250 9.16 22.33 10.17
C PRO A 250 9.73 22.24 11.59
N ASP A 251 8.99 21.69 12.55
CA ASP A 251 9.48 21.53 13.92
C ASP A 251 10.50 20.37 14.03
N TYR A 252 10.57 19.50 13.03
CA TYR A 252 11.36 18.25 13.03
C TYR A 252 12.50 18.24 12.00
N ILE A 253 12.38 18.99 10.89
CA ILE A 253 13.30 18.91 9.76
C ILE A 253 14.29 20.09 9.72
N LYS A 254 15.56 19.83 9.38
CA LYS A 254 16.60 20.86 9.23
C LYS A 254 16.38 21.71 7.97
N ALA A 255 17.10 22.84 7.90
CA ALA A 255 17.19 23.63 6.67
C ALA A 255 17.83 22.81 5.54
N GLY A 256 17.34 22.95 4.30
CA GLY A 256 17.74 22.15 3.15
C GLY A 256 17.27 20.68 3.22
N GLY A 257 16.45 20.34 4.22
CA GLY A 257 15.91 18.99 4.39
C GLY A 257 14.96 18.56 3.27
N ARG A 258 14.73 17.26 3.18
CA ARG A 258 13.87 16.63 2.15
C ARG A 258 12.64 16.01 2.79
N ILE A 259 11.48 16.28 2.20
CA ILE A 259 10.18 15.79 2.66
C ILE A 259 9.56 14.95 1.55
N HIS A 260 8.99 13.82 1.93
CA HIS A 260 8.10 13.06 1.06
C HIS A 260 6.72 12.93 1.70
N LEU A 261 5.69 13.45 1.02
CA LEU A 261 4.30 13.30 1.43
C LEU A 261 3.75 12.03 0.75
N LEU A 262 3.71 10.94 1.50
CA LEU A 262 3.30 9.62 1.03
C LEU A 262 1.89 9.27 1.50
N GLY A 263 1.40 9.93 2.53
CA GLY A 263 0.02 9.78 3.01
C GLY A 263 -0.99 10.26 1.97
N GLN A 264 -2.14 9.59 1.90
CA GLN A 264 -3.25 10.05 1.06
C GLN A 264 -4.16 10.98 1.87
N TYR A 265 -4.15 12.27 1.51
CA TYR A 265 -4.94 13.28 2.20
C TYR A 265 -6.34 13.36 1.58
N ARG A 266 -7.39 13.31 2.42
CA ARG A 266 -8.80 13.41 2.02
C ARG A 266 -9.36 14.82 2.21
N GLU A 267 -8.63 15.65 2.96
CA GLU A 267 -8.95 17.06 3.20
C GLU A 267 -7.80 17.94 2.73
N PRO A 268 -8.04 19.22 2.45
CA PRO A 268 -6.99 20.14 2.04
C PRO A 268 -5.85 20.22 3.06
N VAL A 269 -4.62 20.16 2.59
CA VAL A 269 -3.44 20.47 3.39
C VAL A 269 -3.28 21.97 3.47
N ILE A 270 -3.37 22.53 4.68
CA ILE A 270 -3.26 23.96 4.92
C ILE A 270 -1.98 24.26 5.71
N ILE A 271 -1.11 25.10 5.14
CA ILE A 271 0.10 25.57 5.79
C ILE A 271 -0.21 26.93 6.44
N THR A 272 -0.33 26.96 7.78
CA THR A 272 -0.61 28.16 8.55
C THR A 272 0.67 28.90 8.97
N ARG A 273 1.79 28.17 9.14
CA ARG A 273 3.07 28.67 9.61
C ARG A 273 4.07 28.83 8.47
N TYR A 274 3.64 29.45 7.35
CA TYR A 274 4.43 29.53 6.12
C TYR A 274 5.87 30.03 6.33
N ALA A 275 6.11 31.02 7.21
CA ALA A 275 7.46 31.52 7.48
C ALA A 275 8.42 30.43 8.01
N ARG A 276 7.91 29.42 8.75
CA ARG A 276 8.74 28.30 9.21
C ARG A 276 9.14 27.35 8.06
N TRP A 277 8.32 27.26 7.04
CA TRP A 277 8.63 26.50 5.82
C TRP A 277 9.62 27.25 4.95
N ASN A 278 9.29 28.54 4.65
CA ASN A 278 10.08 29.38 3.76
C ASN A 278 11.53 29.56 4.22
N ASN A 279 11.75 29.70 5.54
CA ASN A 279 13.08 29.91 6.11
C ASN A 279 13.98 28.67 6.13
N LYS A 280 13.52 27.53 5.57
CA LYS A 280 14.25 26.24 5.63
C LYS A 280 14.71 25.72 4.28
N ASP A 281 14.36 26.36 3.16
CA ASP A 281 14.73 25.90 1.81
C ASP A 281 14.41 24.41 1.57
N LEU A 282 13.19 23.98 1.94
CA LEU A 282 12.80 22.58 1.93
C LEU A 282 12.51 22.06 0.51
N ARG A 283 12.85 20.81 0.27
CA ARG A 283 12.43 20.07 -0.93
C ARG A 283 11.29 19.15 -0.58
N ILE A 284 10.16 19.30 -1.28
CA ILE A 284 8.96 18.50 -1.04
C ILE A 284 8.68 17.68 -2.29
N THR A 285 8.48 16.39 -2.09
CA THR A 285 8.06 15.46 -3.11
C THR A 285 6.78 14.74 -2.66
N CYS A 286 6.01 14.24 -3.62
CA CYS A 286 4.86 13.37 -3.36
C CYS A 286 4.79 12.32 -4.47
N SER A 287 4.20 11.17 -4.17
CA SER A 287 4.03 10.11 -5.16
C SER A 287 2.70 9.39 -5.01
N ILE A 288 2.29 8.73 -6.08
CA ILE A 288 1.16 7.81 -6.10
C ILE A 288 1.60 6.47 -6.70
N ALA A 289 0.98 5.40 -6.25
CA ALA A 289 1.20 4.04 -6.74
C ALA A 289 2.68 3.59 -6.63
N LEU A 290 3.15 2.78 -7.56
CA LEU A 290 4.48 2.18 -7.58
C LEU A 290 5.13 2.34 -8.97
N ASN A 291 6.42 2.05 -9.08
CA ASN A 291 7.09 2.01 -10.39
C ASN A 291 7.05 0.60 -10.98
N PRO A 292 7.14 0.45 -12.32
CA PRO A 292 7.38 -0.86 -12.93
C PRO A 292 8.66 -1.49 -12.35
N GLY A 293 8.57 -2.74 -11.91
CA GLY A 293 9.69 -3.48 -11.30
C GLY A 293 9.75 -3.43 -9.76
N ASP A 294 9.04 -2.52 -9.11
CA ASP A 294 9.03 -2.42 -7.64
C ASP A 294 8.49 -3.70 -6.98
N LYS A 295 7.50 -4.36 -7.60
CA LYS A 295 6.94 -5.62 -7.08
C LYS A 295 7.99 -6.72 -7.03
N GLU A 296 8.71 -6.89 -8.11
CA GLU A 296 9.77 -7.90 -8.21
C GLU A 296 10.92 -7.61 -7.23
N GLU A 297 11.24 -6.34 -7.00
CA GLU A 297 12.28 -5.95 -6.05
C GLU A 297 11.85 -6.20 -4.60
N ILE A 298 10.66 -5.76 -4.21
CA ILE A 298 10.15 -6.01 -2.86
C ILE A 298 9.96 -7.50 -2.59
N LEU A 299 9.43 -8.28 -3.55
CA LEU A 299 9.31 -9.73 -3.40
C LEU A 299 10.68 -10.41 -3.24
N SER A 300 11.73 -9.89 -3.88
CA SER A 300 13.12 -10.36 -3.67
C SER A 300 13.57 -10.06 -2.23
N LEU A 301 13.35 -8.86 -1.73
CA LEU A 301 13.70 -8.49 -0.35
C LEU A 301 12.98 -9.36 0.69
N VAL A 302 11.71 -9.71 0.45
CA VAL A 302 10.95 -10.66 1.29
C VAL A 302 11.59 -12.05 1.21
N SER A 303 11.88 -12.54 0.01
CA SER A 303 12.52 -13.85 -0.25
C SER A 303 13.88 -13.98 0.43
N GLU A 304 14.65 -12.90 0.48
CA GLU A 304 15.97 -12.81 1.11
C GLU A 304 15.90 -12.62 2.64
N GLY A 305 14.70 -12.49 3.21
CA GLY A 305 14.50 -12.21 4.63
C GLY A 305 14.94 -10.80 5.06
N LYS A 306 15.14 -9.89 4.11
CA LYS A 306 15.53 -8.50 4.36
C LYS A 306 14.34 -7.59 4.67
N PHE A 307 13.14 -7.99 4.24
CA PHE A 307 11.89 -7.29 4.50
C PHE A 307 10.90 -8.23 5.19
N ASP A 308 10.41 -7.82 6.36
CA ASP A 308 9.45 -8.58 7.15
C ASP A 308 8.01 -8.22 6.77
N ALA A 309 7.44 -8.97 5.86
CA ALA A 309 6.05 -8.83 5.44
C ALA A 309 5.07 -9.46 6.47
N LYS A 310 5.47 -10.50 7.20
CA LYS A 310 4.60 -11.22 8.16
C LYS A 310 4.01 -10.33 9.24
N SER A 311 4.74 -9.32 9.67
CA SER A 311 4.29 -8.39 10.73
C SER A 311 3.35 -7.30 10.23
N LEU A 312 2.99 -7.28 8.94
CA LEU A 312 2.21 -6.21 8.33
C LEU A 312 0.71 -6.51 8.19
N TYR A 313 0.22 -7.63 8.71
CA TYR A 313 -1.22 -7.90 8.81
C TYR A 313 -1.61 -8.42 10.19
N THR A 314 -2.88 -8.23 10.55
CA THR A 314 -3.40 -8.61 11.87
C THR A 314 -4.18 -9.92 11.81
N THR A 315 -5.03 -10.09 10.82
CA THR A 315 -5.96 -11.20 10.74
C THR A 315 -6.32 -11.57 9.29
N ILE A 316 -6.81 -12.78 9.12
CA ILE A 316 -7.28 -13.32 7.84
C ILE A 316 -8.74 -13.74 8.01
N TYR A 317 -9.60 -13.28 7.10
CA TYR A 317 -10.99 -13.71 6.98
C TYR A 317 -11.18 -14.54 5.72
N HIS A 318 -12.18 -15.41 5.73
CA HIS A 318 -12.70 -15.95 4.47
C HIS A 318 -13.47 -14.86 3.74
N ILE A 319 -13.50 -14.91 2.40
CA ILE A 319 -14.20 -13.93 1.56
C ILE A 319 -15.67 -13.74 1.97
N ASP A 320 -16.35 -14.81 2.38
CA ASP A 320 -17.77 -14.77 2.77
C ASP A 320 -18.02 -13.88 4.01
N ASP A 321 -16.98 -13.58 4.80
CA ASP A 321 -17.02 -12.68 5.94
C ASP A 321 -16.70 -11.22 5.58
N ALA A 322 -16.61 -10.86 4.30
CA ALA A 322 -16.21 -9.52 3.87
C ALA A 322 -17.05 -8.40 4.51
N PRO A 323 -18.39 -8.48 4.60
CA PRO A 323 -19.18 -7.41 5.25
C PRO A 323 -18.77 -7.17 6.70
N LYS A 324 -18.47 -8.25 7.44
CA LYS A 324 -17.98 -8.19 8.83
C LYS A 324 -16.58 -7.59 8.91
N ALA A 325 -15.68 -8.02 8.04
CA ALA A 325 -14.28 -7.59 8.02
C ALA A 325 -14.13 -6.08 7.77
N TYR A 326 -14.87 -5.51 6.81
CA TYR A 326 -14.86 -4.06 6.54
C TYR A 326 -15.40 -3.25 7.73
N LYS A 327 -16.49 -3.72 8.34
CA LYS A 327 -17.07 -3.08 9.52
C LYS A 327 -16.08 -3.10 10.69
N GLU A 328 -15.48 -4.24 10.97
CA GLU A 328 -14.50 -4.38 12.05
C GLU A 328 -13.28 -3.48 11.83
N LEU A 329 -12.78 -3.38 10.59
CA LEU A 329 -11.65 -2.51 10.25
C LEU A 329 -12.01 -1.02 10.39
N GLU A 330 -13.26 -0.64 10.18
CA GLU A 330 -13.74 0.73 10.43
C GLU A 330 -13.81 1.03 11.93
N GLU A 331 -14.30 0.09 12.75
CA GLU A 331 -14.54 0.25 14.19
C GLU A 331 -13.28 0.08 15.03
N ASN A 332 -12.42 -0.89 14.70
CA ASN A 332 -11.22 -1.23 15.46
C ASN A 332 -9.94 -0.69 14.81
N LYS A 333 -9.45 0.42 15.33
CA LYS A 333 -8.26 1.10 14.80
C LYS A 333 -6.92 0.43 15.17
N ASP A 334 -6.94 -0.59 16.02
CA ASP A 334 -5.74 -1.39 16.35
C ASP A 334 -5.44 -2.46 15.31
N ILE A 335 -6.43 -2.82 14.50
CA ILE A 335 -6.19 -3.70 13.35
C ILE A 335 -5.28 -2.99 12.34
N LEU A 336 -4.12 -3.60 12.06
CA LEU A 336 -3.18 -3.05 11.09
C LEU A 336 -3.67 -3.27 9.67
N LYS A 337 -4.06 -4.52 9.35
CA LYS A 337 -4.56 -4.94 8.04
C LYS A 337 -5.35 -6.24 8.15
N ILE A 338 -6.37 -6.37 7.36
CA ILE A 338 -7.13 -7.60 7.13
C ILE A 338 -6.80 -8.15 5.74
N LEU A 339 -6.58 -9.47 5.68
CA LEU A 339 -6.49 -10.22 4.43
C LEU A 339 -7.75 -11.05 4.24
N PHE A 340 -8.13 -11.28 2.98
CA PHE A 340 -9.13 -12.26 2.59
C PHE A 340 -8.47 -13.49 1.98
N ARG A 341 -8.92 -14.66 2.42
CA ARG A 341 -8.65 -15.94 1.76
C ARG A 341 -9.84 -16.28 0.87
N TRP A 342 -9.57 -16.63 -0.37
CA TRP A 342 -10.58 -16.89 -1.40
C TRP A 342 -10.96 -18.37 -1.56
N GLU A 343 -10.21 -19.28 -0.95
CA GLU A 343 -10.46 -20.74 -0.94
C GLU A 343 -10.33 -21.32 0.46
#